data_2478c4a4597000106687d738fed1d71f
#
_entry.id   2478c4a4597000106687d738fed1d71f
#
_cell.length_a   1.000
_cell.length_b   1.000
_cell.length_c   1.000
_cell.angle_alpha   90.00
_cell.angle_beta   90.00
_cell.angle_gamma   90.00
#
_symmetry.space_group_name_H-M   'P 1'
#
loop_
_entity.id
_entity.type
_entity.pdbx_description
1 polymer ?
#
loop_
_entity_poly.entity_id
_entity_poly.type
_entity_poly.pdbx_seq_one_letter_code
_entity_poly.pdbx_strand_id
1 'polypeptide(L)'
;VESITEIRKRFVAPAMSLGALSPEAHELLAVAMNRMGAASNSGEGGEGIERYKPKDNGDNANSTIKQIASARFGVTAEYLNSAAELQIKVAQGAKPGEGGQLPGFKVTAEIARLRHATEGVSLISPPPHHDIYSIEDLAQLIYDLKQINPSALVSVKLVAQSGIGTIASGVAKAMADKIVIAGHSGGTGASPWSSVKHAGIPWEMGLAEANQVLTLNRMRHRVTLQTDGGLKTGRDIVVAAMLGAEEYALGTAALVAMGCILVRQCHSNTCPVGITTQDPALRAKFEGTVDKVVNLFSFVAEEVREILASLGFTRLNDIIGRTDLLTQVSRGGEHLVDLDLNNILALADAGSHARYRTVIGRNEVPDTLDAQMLKDAHDALERGEKIQLAYTVKNTMRAIGTRLSSMMVRKLDTSQLQPDHITLRLRGSAGQSLAAFATRGIRFELLGDANDYVGKGLSGATVIVRPRPSSALI
;
A
#
# COMPACT_ATOMS: atom_id res chain seq x y z
N VAL A 1 14.26 -10.08 -26.58
CA VAL A 1 13.93 -10.16 -25.17
C VAL A 1 13.51 -8.77 -24.68
N GLU A 2 12.53 -8.73 -23.78
CA GLU A 2 12.00 -7.51 -23.14
C GLU A 2 13.14 -6.59 -22.66
N SER A 3 12.99 -5.27 -22.82
CA SER A 3 14.06 -4.33 -22.48
C SER A 3 14.22 -4.18 -20.96
N ILE A 4 15.42 -3.79 -20.50
CA ILE A 4 15.69 -3.44 -19.09
C ILE A 4 14.69 -2.41 -18.59
N THR A 5 14.36 -1.42 -19.42
CA THR A 5 13.41 -0.35 -19.06
C THR A 5 12.01 -0.90 -18.76
N GLU A 6 11.54 -1.87 -19.52
CA GLU A 6 10.23 -2.49 -19.27
C GLU A 6 10.26 -3.41 -18.04
N ILE A 7 11.35 -4.19 -17.86
CA ILE A 7 11.50 -5.05 -16.69
C ILE A 7 11.55 -4.22 -15.39
N ARG A 8 12.28 -3.09 -15.37
CA ARG A 8 12.41 -2.21 -14.20
C ARG A 8 11.06 -1.64 -13.71
N LYS A 9 10.10 -1.42 -14.61
CA LYS A 9 8.76 -0.94 -14.23
C LYS A 9 8.00 -1.88 -13.28
N ARG A 10 8.43 -3.14 -13.19
CA ARG A 10 7.86 -4.15 -12.30
C ARG A 10 8.51 -4.19 -10.92
N PHE A 11 9.53 -3.38 -10.69
CA PHE A 11 10.23 -3.34 -9.42
C PHE A 11 9.61 -2.33 -8.46
N VAL A 12 9.62 -2.68 -7.18
CA VAL A 12 9.07 -1.85 -6.11
C VAL A 12 10.09 -1.71 -4.99
N ALA A 13 10.31 -0.50 -4.51
CA ALA A 13 10.89 -0.30 -3.19
C ALA A 13 9.77 -0.47 -2.16
N PRO A 14 9.79 -1.55 -1.34
CA PRO A 14 8.67 -1.86 -0.45
C PRO A 14 8.54 -0.85 0.69
N ALA A 15 7.45 -0.97 1.44
CA ALA A 15 7.12 -0.08 2.54
C ALA A 15 8.23 0.00 3.60
N MET A 16 8.90 1.14 3.64
CA MET A 16 9.89 1.52 4.65
C MET A 16 9.58 2.96 5.06
N SER A 17 8.93 3.13 6.21
CA SER A 17 8.34 4.41 6.60
C SER A 17 9.37 5.50 6.92
N LEU A 18 8.99 6.75 6.65
CA LEU A 18 9.68 7.91 7.19
C LEU A 18 9.61 7.88 8.73
N GLY A 19 10.75 7.98 9.38
CA GLY A 19 10.91 7.73 10.82
C GLY A 19 11.60 6.39 11.08
N ALA A 20 11.27 5.31 10.37
CA ALA A 20 12.12 4.12 10.32
C ALA A 20 13.38 4.40 9.49
N LEU A 21 13.23 4.99 8.31
CA LEU A 21 14.32 5.58 7.54
C LEU A 21 14.53 7.06 7.91
N SER A 22 15.72 7.57 7.66
CA SER A 22 15.99 9.00 7.62
C SER A 22 15.23 9.67 6.46
N PRO A 23 14.92 10.96 6.54
CA PRO A 23 14.31 11.71 5.46
C PRO A 23 15.10 11.59 4.14
N GLU A 24 16.42 11.70 4.20
CA GLU A 24 17.34 11.62 3.06
C GLU A 24 17.22 10.27 2.34
N ALA A 25 17.27 9.16 3.08
CA ALA A 25 17.18 7.82 2.52
C ALA A 25 15.79 7.54 1.94
N HIS A 26 14.74 7.98 2.63
CA HIS A 26 13.35 7.80 2.20
C HIS A 26 13.05 8.56 0.90
N GLU A 27 13.50 9.81 0.82
CA GLU A 27 13.32 10.64 -0.37
C GLU A 27 14.13 10.13 -1.57
N LEU A 28 15.39 9.75 -1.33
CA LEU A 28 16.27 9.22 -2.36
C LEU A 28 15.65 7.99 -3.05
N LEU A 29 15.06 7.08 -2.27
CA LEU A 29 14.38 5.91 -2.84
C LEU A 29 13.23 6.31 -3.75
N ALA A 30 12.39 7.26 -3.34
CA ALA A 30 11.28 7.71 -4.16
C ALA A 30 11.77 8.32 -5.48
N VAL A 31 12.80 9.19 -5.43
CA VAL A 31 13.38 9.79 -6.62
C VAL A 31 13.97 8.72 -7.55
N ALA A 32 14.74 7.77 -7.02
CA ALA A 32 15.36 6.72 -7.82
C ALA A 32 14.31 5.86 -8.54
N MET A 33 13.28 5.43 -7.82
CA MET A 33 12.22 4.60 -8.40
C MET A 33 11.41 5.37 -9.45
N ASN A 34 11.08 6.63 -9.19
CA ASN A 34 10.38 7.48 -10.16
C ASN A 34 11.20 7.70 -11.45
N ARG A 35 12.52 7.92 -11.35
CA ARG A 35 13.41 8.05 -12.54
C ARG A 35 13.41 6.80 -13.41
N MET A 36 13.22 5.62 -12.80
CA MET A 36 13.17 4.33 -13.51
C MET A 36 11.79 4.00 -14.09
N GLY A 37 10.73 4.76 -13.75
CA GLY A 37 9.36 4.38 -14.01
C GLY A 37 8.85 3.20 -13.16
N ALA A 38 9.58 2.91 -12.07
CA ALA A 38 9.24 1.92 -11.05
C ALA A 38 8.46 2.56 -9.89
N ALA A 39 8.08 1.80 -8.88
CA ALA A 39 7.28 2.29 -7.76
C ALA A 39 8.06 2.29 -6.44
N SER A 40 7.82 3.32 -5.61
CA SER A 40 8.25 3.33 -4.21
C SER A 40 7.03 3.42 -3.30
N ASN A 41 7.13 2.80 -2.12
CA ASN A 41 6.07 2.81 -1.11
C ASN A 41 6.49 3.72 0.05
N SER A 42 5.62 4.66 0.41
CA SER A 42 5.85 5.59 1.53
C SER A 42 6.05 4.89 2.88
N GLY A 43 5.57 3.66 3.01
CA GLY A 43 5.38 3.03 4.32
C GLY A 43 4.26 3.71 5.12
N GLU A 44 3.94 3.15 6.29
CA GLU A 44 3.00 3.77 7.22
C GLU A 44 3.61 5.01 7.89
N GLY A 45 2.83 6.07 8.04
CA GLY A 45 3.28 7.25 8.79
C GLY A 45 3.23 8.57 8.02
N GLY A 46 2.63 8.57 6.85
CA GLY A 46 2.47 9.78 6.05
C GLY A 46 3.71 10.16 5.25
N GLU A 47 3.60 11.26 4.55
CA GLU A 47 4.65 11.87 3.74
C GLU A 47 4.41 13.38 3.67
N GLY A 48 5.48 14.18 3.61
CA GLY A 48 5.35 15.63 3.54
C GLY A 48 4.69 16.10 2.24
N ILE A 49 3.77 17.05 2.35
CA ILE A 49 3.01 17.59 1.22
C ILE A 49 3.91 18.27 0.18
N GLU A 50 5.07 18.78 0.59
CA GLU A 50 6.09 19.39 -0.27
C GLU A 50 6.64 18.40 -1.30
N ARG A 51 6.55 17.09 -1.02
CA ARG A 51 7.02 16.02 -1.91
C ARG A 51 6.05 15.69 -3.04
N TYR A 52 4.80 16.16 -2.97
CA TYR A 52 3.78 15.84 -3.97
C TYR A 52 3.94 16.62 -5.28
N LYS A 53 4.82 17.63 -5.28
CA LYS A 53 5.18 18.41 -6.47
C LYS A 53 6.61 18.06 -6.89
N PRO A 54 6.90 18.03 -8.20
CA PRO A 54 8.27 17.91 -8.69
C PRO A 54 9.17 19.02 -8.13
N LYS A 55 10.44 18.70 -7.89
CA LYS A 55 11.48 19.65 -7.51
C LYS A 55 11.90 20.52 -8.68
N ASP A 56 12.60 21.61 -8.40
CA ASP A 56 13.09 22.54 -9.43
C ASP A 56 14.02 21.87 -10.47
N ASN A 57 14.74 20.82 -10.05
CA ASN A 57 15.59 20.02 -10.93
C ASN A 57 14.83 18.95 -11.74
N GLY A 58 13.50 18.91 -11.66
CA GLY A 58 12.62 17.96 -12.33
C GLY A 58 12.46 16.61 -11.62
N ASP A 59 13.14 16.38 -10.50
CA ASP A 59 12.98 15.15 -9.74
C ASP A 59 11.62 15.07 -9.03
N ASN A 60 11.03 13.90 -9.08
CA ASN A 60 9.80 13.60 -8.35
C ASN A 60 10.12 12.78 -7.08
N ALA A 61 9.89 13.38 -5.92
CA ALA A 61 10.12 12.75 -4.62
C ALA A 61 8.84 12.14 -4.01
N ASN A 62 7.71 12.21 -4.71
CA ASN A 62 6.44 11.63 -4.27
C ASN A 62 6.51 10.10 -4.36
N SER A 63 6.28 9.40 -3.26
CA SER A 63 6.15 7.95 -3.27
C SER A 63 4.89 7.55 -4.03
N THR A 64 5.04 6.73 -5.07
CA THR A 64 3.96 6.29 -5.96
C THR A 64 2.85 5.55 -5.20
N ILE A 65 3.26 4.71 -4.23
CA ILE A 65 2.38 3.91 -3.39
C ILE A 65 2.29 4.57 -2.01
N LYS A 66 1.05 4.83 -1.55
CA LYS A 66 0.76 5.33 -0.20
C LYS A 66 0.18 4.22 0.66
N GLN A 67 0.86 3.89 1.76
CA GLN A 67 0.43 2.82 2.64
C GLN A 67 -0.50 3.33 3.74
N ILE A 68 -1.54 2.53 4.04
CA ILE A 68 -2.52 2.75 5.11
C ILE A 68 -2.45 1.54 6.03
N ALA A 69 -1.99 1.75 7.26
CA ALA A 69 -1.96 0.75 8.32
C ALA A 69 -3.10 0.97 9.33
N SER A 70 -3.25 0.06 10.28
CA SER A 70 -4.31 0.08 11.30
C SER A 70 -4.42 1.43 12.04
N ALA A 71 -3.30 1.99 12.46
CA ALA A 71 -3.28 3.27 13.19
C ALA A 71 -3.52 4.50 12.31
N ARG A 72 -3.46 4.37 10.98
CA ARG A 72 -3.64 5.47 10.00
C ARG A 72 -2.82 6.73 10.28
N PHE A 73 -1.62 6.59 10.83
CA PHE A 73 -0.72 7.71 11.06
C PHE A 73 -0.42 8.47 9.77
N GLY A 74 -0.69 9.78 9.76
CA GLY A 74 -0.44 10.65 8.62
C GLY A 74 -1.36 10.42 7.40
N VAL A 75 -2.41 9.62 7.52
CA VAL A 75 -3.36 9.36 6.44
C VAL A 75 -4.38 10.50 6.38
N THR A 76 -4.12 11.46 5.51
CA THR A 76 -5.02 12.60 5.22
C THR A 76 -5.61 12.48 3.81
N ALA A 77 -6.63 13.30 3.53
CA ALA A 77 -7.21 13.35 2.18
C ALA A 77 -6.17 13.75 1.13
N GLU A 78 -5.27 14.68 1.44
CA GLU A 78 -4.15 15.12 0.58
C GLU A 78 -3.19 13.96 0.31
N TYR A 79 -2.78 13.25 1.36
CA TYR A 79 -1.91 12.07 1.24
C TYR A 79 -2.52 11.01 0.31
N LEU A 80 -3.81 10.69 0.51
CA LEU A 80 -4.50 9.70 -0.31
C LEU A 80 -4.64 10.14 -1.77
N ASN A 81 -4.90 11.42 -2.02
CA ASN A 81 -5.05 11.96 -3.38
C ASN A 81 -3.73 12.09 -4.14
N SER A 82 -2.59 12.10 -3.46
CA SER A 82 -1.26 12.16 -4.10
C SER A 82 -0.75 10.82 -4.63
N ALA A 83 -1.46 9.73 -4.37
CA ALA A 83 -1.06 8.37 -4.71
C ALA A 83 -1.49 7.94 -6.11
N ALA A 84 -0.65 7.15 -6.79
CA ALA A 84 -1.08 6.32 -7.92
C ALA A 84 -1.59 4.93 -7.46
N GLU A 85 -1.15 4.49 -6.28
CA GLU A 85 -1.62 3.27 -5.63
C GLU A 85 -1.79 3.49 -4.13
N LEU A 86 -2.92 3.03 -3.59
CA LEU A 86 -3.22 3.00 -2.16
C LEU A 86 -3.07 1.57 -1.65
N GLN A 87 -2.20 1.35 -0.67
CA GLN A 87 -1.91 0.02 -0.15
C GLN A 87 -2.44 -0.16 1.27
N ILE A 88 -3.39 -1.08 1.45
CA ILE A 88 -3.88 -1.50 2.77
C ILE A 88 -2.86 -2.49 3.35
N LYS A 89 -2.25 -2.14 4.47
CA LYS A 89 -1.35 -3.03 5.23
C LYS A 89 -2.15 -3.80 6.26
N VAL A 90 -2.39 -5.09 6.02
CA VAL A 90 -3.03 -5.97 7.01
C VAL A 90 -2.02 -6.36 8.08
N ALA A 91 -0.82 -6.79 7.67
CA ALA A 91 0.29 -7.17 8.55
C ALA A 91 1.63 -7.04 7.81
N GLN A 92 2.73 -7.42 8.47
CA GLN A 92 4.06 -7.48 7.86
C GLN A 92 4.71 -8.84 8.12
N GLY A 93 5.44 -9.36 7.13
CA GLY A 93 5.95 -10.73 7.11
C GLY A 93 6.86 -11.10 8.27
N ALA A 94 7.73 -10.19 8.70
CA ALA A 94 8.70 -10.45 9.75
C ALA A 94 8.11 -10.55 11.16
N LYS A 95 6.92 -9.98 11.38
CA LYS A 95 6.23 -10.02 12.69
C LYS A 95 4.71 -9.94 12.54
N PRO A 96 4.10 -10.99 11.99
CA PRO A 96 2.69 -10.96 11.59
C PRO A 96 1.71 -10.72 12.74
N GLY A 97 2.04 -11.13 13.96
CA GLY A 97 1.21 -10.94 15.14
C GLY A 97 1.56 -9.73 16.02
N GLU A 98 2.66 -9.00 15.73
CA GLU A 98 3.14 -7.90 16.59
C GLU A 98 2.76 -6.51 16.04
N GLY A 99 2.68 -6.38 14.72
CA GLY A 99 2.38 -5.12 14.04
C GLY A 99 3.56 -4.16 13.92
N GLY A 100 3.26 -2.95 13.42
CA GLY A 100 4.23 -1.87 13.23
C GLY A 100 4.53 -1.14 14.55
N GLN A 101 5.79 -0.74 14.73
CA GLN A 101 6.22 0.05 15.87
C GLN A 101 7.28 1.08 15.45
N LEU A 102 7.17 2.29 15.97
CA LEU A 102 8.22 3.30 15.92
C LEU A 102 8.57 3.71 17.36
N PRO A 103 9.81 3.47 17.83
CA PRO A 103 10.21 3.85 19.18
C PRO A 103 10.15 5.36 19.40
N GLY A 104 9.79 5.80 20.60
CA GLY A 104 9.61 7.22 20.93
C GLY A 104 10.84 8.08 20.62
N PHE A 105 12.06 7.57 20.85
CA PHE A 105 13.30 8.30 20.54
C PHE A 105 13.54 8.52 19.03
N LYS A 106 12.77 7.91 18.14
CA LYS A 106 12.72 8.20 16.70
C LYS A 106 11.59 9.16 16.32
N VAL A 107 10.65 9.43 17.23
CA VAL A 107 9.52 10.32 16.98
C VAL A 107 9.94 11.75 17.27
N THR A 108 10.66 12.35 16.33
CA THR A 108 11.05 13.77 16.36
C THR A 108 9.84 14.67 16.12
N ALA A 109 9.99 15.98 16.33
CA ALA A 109 8.94 16.97 16.04
C ALA A 109 8.43 16.87 14.59
N GLU A 110 9.32 16.65 13.61
CA GLU A 110 8.97 16.46 12.21
C GLU A 110 8.12 15.20 12.02
N ILE A 111 8.56 14.06 12.56
CA ILE A 111 7.84 12.78 12.46
C ILE A 111 6.49 12.86 13.18
N ALA A 112 6.43 13.49 14.36
CA ALA A 112 5.20 13.70 15.11
C ALA A 112 4.17 14.52 14.30
N ARG A 113 4.63 15.61 13.67
CA ARG A 113 3.80 16.44 12.78
C ARG A 113 3.23 15.64 11.62
N LEU A 114 4.06 14.87 10.91
CA LEU A 114 3.65 14.07 9.77
C LEU A 114 2.66 12.95 10.15
N ARG A 115 2.82 12.38 11.33
CA ARG A 115 1.98 11.28 11.82
C ARG A 115 0.76 11.73 12.61
N HIS A 116 0.60 13.05 12.83
CA HIS A 116 -0.42 13.62 13.73
C HIS A 116 -0.37 12.98 15.13
N ALA A 117 0.83 12.90 15.68
CA ALA A 117 1.15 12.24 16.95
C ALA A 117 1.95 13.15 17.88
N THR A 118 2.21 12.69 19.09
CA THR A 118 3.00 13.42 20.09
C THR A 118 4.49 13.07 19.96
N GLU A 119 5.37 14.08 19.96
CA GLU A 119 6.82 13.91 19.96
C GLU A 119 7.30 13.08 21.15
N GLY A 120 8.27 12.21 20.92
CA GLY A 120 8.89 11.39 21.95
C GLY A 120 8.06 10.18 22.42
N VAL A 121 6.82 10.04 21.97
CA VAL A 121 5.94 8.93 22.34
C VAL A 121 6.06 7.80 21.31
N SER A 122 6.24 6.56 21.78
CA SER A 122 6.28 5.38 20.91
C SER A 122 4.94 5.17 20.20
N LEU A 123 5.00 4.91 18.89
CA LEU A 123 3.84 4.73 18.05
C LEU A 123 3.68 3.25 17.69
N ILE A 124 2.49 2.71 17.89
CA ILE A 124 2.15 1.31 17.63
C ILE A 124 1.01 1.27 16.61
N SER A 125 1.18 0.42 15.60
CA SER A 125 0.15 0.10 14.60
C SER A 125 -0.12 -1.40 14.66
N PRO A 126 -1.09 -1.85 15.46
CA PRO A 126 -1.34 -3.27 15.66
C PRO A 126 -1.91 -3.94 14.39
N PRO A 127 -1.63 -5.22 14.15
CA PRO A 127 -2.28 -6.03 13.13
C PRO A 127 -3.49 -6.76 13.76
N PRO A 128 -4.51 -7.06 12.98
CA PRO A 128 -4.94 -6.42 11.75
C PRO A 128 -5.56 -5.03 12.01
N HIS A 129 -6.16 -4.41 10.99
CA HIS A 129 -6.93 -3.19 11.20
C HIS A 129 -8.08 -3.43 12.19
N HIS A 130 -8.30 -2.51 13.14
CA HIS A 130 -9.36 -2.61 14.15
C HIS A 130 -10.78 -2.58 13.57
N ASP A 131 -10.94 -2.12 12.35
CA ASP A 131 -12.21 -2.02 11.62
C ASP A 131 -12.35 -3.10 10.52
N ILE A 132 -11.50 -4.12 10.52
CA ILE A 132 -11.55 -5.24 9.57
C ILE A 132 -11.66 -6.55 10.36
N TYR A 133 -12.87 -7.09 10.43
CA TYR A 133 -13.18 -8.37 11.08
C TYR A 133 -13.61 -9.44 10.08
N SER A 134 -13.92 -9.03 8.85
CA SER A 134 -14.36 -9.90 7.77
C SER A 134 -13.85 -9.40 6.42
N ILE A 135 -14.05 -10.20 5.37
CA ILE A 135 -13.73 -9.79 3.99
C ILE A 135 -14.64 -8.65 3.52
N GLU A 136 -15.85 -8.55 4.05
CA GLU A 136 -16.81 -7.49 3.76
C GLU A 136 -16.33 -6.15 4.32
N ASP A 137 -15.74 -6.13 5.51
CA ASP A 137 -15.13 -4.92 6.09
C ASP A 137 -13.94 -4.45 5.26
N LEU A 138 -13.10 -5.39 4.78
CA LEU A 138 -12.02 -5.08 3.86
C LEU A 138 -12.56 -4.52 2.54
N ALA A 139 -13.63 -5.12 2.00
CA ALA A 139 -14.29 -4.63 0.80
C ALA A 139 -14.83 -3.20 0.99
N GLN A 140 -15.34 -2.88 2.17
CA GLN A 140 -15.77 -1.52 2.52
C GLN A 140 -14.58 -0.55 2.54
N LEU A 141 -13.45 -0.91 3.12
CA LEU A 141 -12.24 -0.05 3.11
C LEU A 141 -11.70 0.15 1.68
N ILE A 142 -11.69 -0.90 0.86
CA ILE A 142 -11.32 -0.79 -0.56
C ILE A 142 -12.27 0.17 -1.28
N TYR A 143 -13.57 0.05 -1.03
CA TYR A 143 -14.59 0.96 -1.59
C TYR A 143 -14.31 2.41 -1.18
N ASP A 144 -14.09 2.68 0.11
CA ASP A 144 -13.81 4.02 0.63
C ASP A 144 -12.56 4.63 -0.03
N LEU A 145 -11.49 3.84 -0.16
CA LEU A 145 -10.25 4.28 -0.80
C LEU A 145 -10.43 4.56 -2.29
N LYS A 146 -11.28 3.79 -2.98
CA LYS A 146 -11.63 4.06 -4.39
C LYS A 146 -12.52 5.28 -4.56
N GLN A 147 -13.22 5.72 -3.51
CA GLN A 147 -13.96 6.97 -3.52
C GLN A 147 -13.06 8.18 -3.24
N ILE A 148 -12.14 8.09 -2.28
CA ILE A 148 -11.26 9.23 -1.97
C ILE A 148 -10.20 9.47 -3.06
N ASN A 149 -9.77 8.44 -3.77
CA ASN A 149 -8.91 8.59 -4.93
C ASN A 149 -9.46 7.80 -6.14
N PRO A 150 -10.27 8.46 -7.00
CA PRO A 150 -10.91 7.79 -8.13
C PRO A 150 -9.96 7.22 -9.18
N SER A 151 -8.70 7.66 -9.21
CA SER A 151 -7.71 7.23 -10.21
C SER A 151 -6.71 6.19 -9.70
N ALA A 152 -6.52 6.09 -8.37
CA ALA A 152 -5.54 5.19 -7.80
C ALA A 152 -5.98 3.72 -7.86
N LEU A 153 -5.01 2.82 -8.06
CA LEU A 153 -5.16 1.40 -7.77
C LEU A 153 -5.24 1.18 -6.26
N VAL A 154 -5.93 0.12 -5.84
CA VAL A 154 -5.95 -0.29 -4.43
C VAL A 154 -5.33 -1.67 -4.31
N SER A 155 -4.26 -1.76 -3.53
CA SER A 155 -3.59 -3.02 -3.20
C SER A 155 -3.81 -3.42 -1.74
N VAL A 156 -3.71 -4.72 -1.48
CA VAL A 156 -3.79 -5.28 -0.13
C VAL A 156 -2.54 -6.08 0.15
N LYS A 157 -1.78 -5.69 1.18
CA LYS A 157 -0.61 -6.41 1.64
C LYS A 157 -1.00 -7.46 2.67
N LEU A 158 -0.78 -8.71 2.29
CA LEU A 158 -0.99 -9.92 3.10
C LEU A 158 0.37 -10.52 3.49
N VAL A 159 0.34 -11.43 4.45
CA VAL A 159 1.52 -12.17 4.92
C VAL A 159 1.41 -13.62 4.46
N ALA A 160 2.52 -14.19 4.00
CA ALA A 160 2.61 -15.61 3.68
C ALA A 160 2.29 -16.46 4.92
N GLN A 161 1.25 -17.27 4.82
CA GLN A 161 0.78 -18.20 5.85
C GLN A 161 -0.07 -19.29 5.21
N SER A 162 -0.30 -20.36 5.90
CA SER A 162 -1.22 -21.40 5.44
C SER A 162 -2.64 -20.86 5.29
N GLY A 163 -3.31 -21.17 4.18
CA GLY A 163 -4.65 -20.66 3.85
C GLY A 163 -4.67 -19.28 3.19
N ILE A 164 -3.51 -18.71 2.88
CA ILE A 164 -3.43 -17.36 2.26
C ILE A 164 -4.10 -17.30 0.90
N GLY A 165 -4.19 -18.41 0.17
CA GLY A 165 -4.88 -18.48 -1.12
C GLY A 165 -6.38 -18.22 -0.99
N THR A 166 -7.03 -18.71 0.05
CA THR A 166 -8.45 -18.42 0.34
C THR A 166 -8.65 -16.93 0.65
N ILE A 167 -7.76 -16.36 1.47
CA ILE A 167 -7.78 -14.92 1.79
C ILE A 167 -7.57 -14.09 0.51
N ALA A 168 -6.59 -14.45 -0.32
CA ALA A 168 -6.32 -13.77 -1.59
C ALA A 168 -7.54 -13.79 -2.52
N SER A 169 -8.27 -14.91 -2.59
CA SER A 169 -9.51 -15.00 -3.37
C SER A 169 -10.60 -14.07 -2.82
N GLY A 170 -10.73 -13.96 -1.50
CA GLY A 170 -11.62 -12.99 -0.86
C GLY A 170 -11.24 -11.54 -1.21
N VAL A 171 -9.96 -11.22 -1.15
CA VAL A 171 -9.43 -9.89 -1.51
C VAL A 171 -9.69 -9.54 -2.98
N ALA A 172 -9.54 -10.52 -3.89
CA ALA A 172 -9.88 -10.33 -5.31
C ALA A 172 -11.38 -10.10 -5.52
N LYS A 173 -12.25 -10.80 -4.79
CA LYS A 173 -13.71 -10.56 -4.77
C LYS A 173 -14.07 -9.18 -4.20
N ALA A 174 -13.31 -8.70 -3.22
CA ALA A 174 -13.47 -7.39 -2.63
C ALA A 174 -13.04 -6.23 -3.56
N MET A 175 -12.71 -6.52 -4.81
CA MET A 175 -12.36 -5.56 -5.86
C MET A 175 -11.00 -4.86 -5.65
N ALA A 176 -10.08 -5.49 -4.93
CA ALA A 176 -8.68 -5.08 -4.95
C ALA A 176 -8.08 -5.20 -6.36
N ASP A 177 -7.14 -4.34 -6.68
CA ASP A 177 -6.44 -4.34 -7.98
C ASP A 177 -5.15 -5.16 -7.91
N LYS A 178 -4.53 -5.22 -6.73
CA LYS A 178 -3.27 -5.89 -6.49
C LYS A 178 -3.26 -6.57 -5.13
N ILE A 179 -2.57 -7.69 -5.04
CA ILE A 179 -2.33 -8.43 -3.80
C ILE A 179 -0.83 -8.59 -3.61
N VAL A 180 -0.33 -8.17 -2.45
CA VAL A 180 1.08 -8.33 -2.08
C VAL A 180 1.20 -9.47 -1.09
N ILE A 181 2.04 -10.44 -1.39
CA ILE A 181 2.36 -11.57 -0.49
C ILE A 181 3.75 -11.33 0.09
N ALA A 182 3.81 -11.02 1.39
CA ALA A 182 5.04 -10.74 2.11
C ALA A 182 5.56 -11.98 2.83
N GLY A 183 6.80 -12.38 2.54
CA GLY A 183 7.48 -13.46 3.25
C GLY A 183 8.06 -13.03 4.61
N HIS A 184 8.57 -14.00 5.39
CA HIS A 184 9.10 -13.81 6.74
C HIS A 184 10.22 -12.75 6.86
N SER A 185 10.93 -12.45 5.79
CA SER A 185 11.97 -11.40 5.77
C SER A 185 11.41 -10.00 5.46
N GLY A 186 10.11 -9.86 5.18
CA GLY A 186 9.48 -8.59 4.86
C GLY A 186 9.27 -7.72 6.10
N GLY A 187 9.83 -6.48 6.12
CA GLY A 187 9.68 -5.53 7.23
C GLY A 187 10.57 -5.82 8.43
N THR A 188 11.83 -6.22 8.22
CA THR A 188 12.75 -6.70 9.27
C THR A 188 13.52 -5.63 10.03
N GLY A 189 13.45 -4.36 9.65
CA GLY A 189 14.30 -3.30 10.22
C GLY A 189 14.19 -3.12 11.73
N ALA A 190 13.04 -3.40 12.34
CA ALA A 190 12.81 -3.25 13.78
C ALA A 190 12.28 -4.54 14.43
N SER A 191 12.36 -5.68 13.77
CA SER A 191 11.86 -6.94 14.30
C SER A 191 12.93 -7.63 15.12
N PRO A 192 12.59 -8.25 16.28
CA PRO A 192 13.50 -9.10 17.03
C PRO A 192 13.87 -10.34 16.18
N TRP A 193 15.08 -10.84 16.41
CA TRP A 193 15.61 -11.97 15.65
C TRP A 193 14.74 -13.23 15.76
N SER A 194 14.15 -13.45 16.92
CA SER A 194 13.21 -14.56 17.16
C SER A 194 11.99 -14.49 16.25
N SER A 195 11.39 -13.31 16.09
CA SER A 195 10.22 -13.13 15.21
C SER A 195 10.60 -13.38 13.75
N VAL A 196 11.70 -12.77 13.27
CA VAL A 196 12.18 -12.94 11.89
C VAL A 196 12.43 -14.40 11.55
N LYS A 197 12.98 -15.16 12.52
CA LYS A 197 13.37 -16.54 12.29
C LYS A 197 12.22 -17.56 12.45
N HIS A 198 11.21 -17.26 13.28
CA HIS A 198 10.24 -18.27 13.69
C HIS A 198 8.76 -17.89 13.48
N ALA A 199 8.44 -16.62 13.24
CA ALA A 199 7.05 -16.18 13.20
C ALA A 199 6.40 -16.28 11.81
N GLY A 200 7.14 -16.09 10.73
CA GLY A 200 6.63 -16.11 9.36
C GLY A 200 7.15 -17.31 8.54
N ILE A 201 6.61 -17.46 7.34
CA ILE A 201 7.04 -18.49 6.39
C ILE A 201 7.65 -17.84 5.12
N PRO A 202 8.39 -18.61 4.29
CA PRO A 202 8.94 -18.11 3.04
C PRO A 202 7.87 -17.57 2.09
N TRP A 203 8.21 -16.52 1.34
CA TRP A 203 7.32 -15.92 0.35
C TRP A 203 6.93 -16.90 -0.77
N GLU A 204 7.81 -17.83 -1.09
CA GLU A 204 7.61 -18.87 -2.12
C GLU A 204 6.36 -19.71 -1.82
N MET A 205 6.17 -20.09 -0.56
CA MET A 205 5.02 -20.88 -0.13
C MET A 205 3.71 -20.07 -0.27
N GLY A 206 3.70 -18.86 0.28
CA GLY A 206 2.51 -18.00 0.25
C GLY A 206 2.14 -17.56 -1.17
N LEU A 207 3.14 -17.20 -1.98
CA LEU A 207 2.92 -16.79 -3.37
C LEU A 207 2.37 -17.94 -4.22
N ALA A 208 2.96 -19.12 -4.11
CA ALA A 208 2.51 -20.31 -4.85
C ALA A 208 1.06 -20.66 -4.49
N GLU A 209 0.72 -20.71 -3.20
CA GLU A 209 -0.65 -20.98 -2.75
C GLU A 209 -1.63 -19.92 -3.28
N ALA A 210 -1.30 -18.63 -3.14
CA ALA A 210 -2.16 -17.55 -3.63
C ALA A 210 -2.38 -17.64 -5.15
N ASN A 211 -1.31 -17.86 -5.93
CA ASN A 211 -1.40 -18.01 -7.37
C ASN A 211 -2.24 -19.22 -7.78
N GLN A 212 -2.04 -20.36 -7.15
CA GLN A 212 -2.80 -21.60 -7.43
C GLN A 212 -4.28 -21.41 -7.14
N VAL A 213 -4.64 -20.92 -5.96
CA VAL A 213 -6.04 -20.75 -5.55
C VAL A 213 -6.75 -19.69 -6.38
N LEU A 214 -6.11 -18.56 -6.69
CA LEU A 214 -6.66 -17.54 -7.60
C LEU A 214 -6.88 -18.11 -9.01
N THR A 215 -5.97 -18.94 -9.50
CA THR A 215 -6.06 -19.59 -10.81
C THR A 215 -7.22 -20.58 -10.86
N LEU A 216 -7.32 -21.47 -9.86
CA LEU A 216 -8.40 -22.45 -9.75
C LEU A 216 -9.78 -21.78 -9.65
N ASN A 217 -9.88 -20.65 -8.96
CA ASN A 217 -11.11 -19.87 -8.83
C ASN A 217 -11.38 -18.95 -10.04
N ARG A 218 -10.58 -18.99 -11.10
CA ARG A 218 -10.70 -18.12 -12.28
C ARG A 218 -10.65 -16.62 -11.96
N MET A 219 -9.85 -16.23 -10.96
CA MET A 219 -9.68 -14.84 -10.52
C MET A 219 -8.27 -14.28 -10.78
N ARG A 220 -7.32 -15.15 -11.16
CA ARG A 220 -5.92 -14.74 -11.32
C ARG A 220 -5.73 -13.57 -12.30
N HIS A 221 -6.48 -13.58 -13.39
CA HIS A 221 -6.42 -12.53 -14.42
C HIS A 221 -7.02 -11.19 -14.00
N ARG A 222 -7.64 -11.10 -12.82
CA ARG A 222 -8.30 -9.88 -12.31
C ARG A 222 -7.38 -9.03 -11.42
N VAL A 223 -6.34 -9.62 -10.86
CA VAL A 223 -5.46 -8.97 -9.88
C VAL A 223 -4.00 -9.17 -10.23
N THR A 224 -3.17 -8.15 -9.95
CA THR A 224 -1.71 -8.26 -9.99
C THR A 224 -1.23 -8.96 -8.72
N LEU A 225 -0.33 -9.93 -8.82
CA LEU A 225 0.38 -10.49 -7.69
C LEU A 225 1.76 -9.85 -7.56
N GLN A 226 2.06 -9.33 -6.38
CA GLN A 226 3.37 -8.81 -6.00
C GLN A 226 3.93 -9.63 -4.84
N THR A 227 5.23 -9.82 -4.77
CA THR A 227 5.87 -10.45 -3.61
C THR A 227 7.03 -9.64 -3.06
N ASP A 228 7.26 -9.75 -1.75
CA ASP A 228 8.44 -9.24 -1.05
C ASP A 228 8.95 -10.25 -0.01
N GLY A 229 10.08 -9.96 0.60
CA GLY A 229 10.61 -10.77 1.69
C GLY A 229 11.89 -11.50 1.36
N GLY A 230 12.84 -10.82 0.72
CA GLY A 230 14.19 -11.33 0.55
C GLY A 230 14.69 -11.42 -0.88
N LEU A 231 13.99 -10.88 -1.86
CA LEU A 231 14.43 -10.80 -3.25
C LEU A 231 15.69 -9.94 -3.37
N LYS A 232 16.69 -10.40 -4.14
CA LYS A 232 18.01 -9.75 -4.26
C LYS A 232 18.57 -9.78 -5.68
N THR A 233 18.31 -10.82 -6.45
CA THR A 233 18.93 -11.13 -7.74
C THR A 233 17.89 -11.28 -8.84
N GLY A 234 18.33 -11.23 -10.10
CA GLY A 234 17.47 -11.53 -11.24
C GLY A 234 16.93 -12.96 -11.22
N ARG A 235 17.70 -13.91 -10.67
CA ARG A 235 17.24 -15.28 -10.48
C ARG A 235 16.05 -15.34 -9.51
N ASP A 236 16.08 -14.58 -8.40
CA ASP A 236 14.93 -14.53 -7.47
C ASP A 236 13.68 -13.99 -8.16
N ILE A 237 13.85 -12.99 -9.03
CA ILE A 237 12.76 -12.40 -9.82
C ILE A 237 12.15 -13.42 -10.78
N VAL A 238 12.98 -14.17 -11.51
CA VAL A 238 12.52 -15.20 -12.45
C VAL A 238 11.79 -16.33 -11.71
N VAL A 239 12.31 -16.79 -10.58
CA VAL A 239 11.63 -17.81 -9.74
C VAL A 239 10.30 -17.26 -9.21
N ALA A 240 10.25 -16.00 -8.75
CA ALA A 240 9.02 -15.38 -8.29
C ALA A 240 7.99 -15.25 -9.43
N ALA A 241 8.43 -14.93 -10.65
CA ALA A 241 7.55 -14.92 -11.83
C ALA A 241 6.97 -16.31 -12.10
N MET A 242 7.82 -17.35 -12.11
CA MET A 242 7.38 -18.73 -12.33
C MET A 242 6.40 -19.20 -11.24
N LEU A 243 6.52 -18.71 -10.01
CA LEU A 243 5.58 -18.96 -8.92
C LEU A 243 4.34 -18.05 -8.96
N GLY A 244 4.27 -17.10 -9.88
CA GLY A 244 3.06 -16.31 -10.17
C GLY A 244 3.14 -14.81 -9.91
N ALA A 245 4.26 -14.24 -9.46
CA ALA A 245 4.37 -12.81 -9.27
C ALA A 245 4.53 -12.04 -10.58
N GLU A 246 3.98 -10.84 -10.63
CA GLU A 246 4.09 -9.88 -11.73
C GLU A 246 4.91 -8.65 -11.34
N GLU A 247 4.97 -8.35 -10.03
CA GLU A 247 5.77 -7.27 -9.46
C GLU A 247 6.63 -7.78 -8.31
N TYR A 248 7.78 -7.15 -8.13
CA TYR A 248 8.85 -7.66 -7.28
C TYR A 248 9.39 -6.55 -6.39
N ALA A 249 9.33 -6.74 -5.07
CA ALA A 249 9.75 -5.72 -4.14
C ALA A 249 11.11 -6.06 -3.49
N LEU A 250 12.10 -5.18 -3.69
CA LEU A 250 13.45 -5.33 -3.21
C LEU A 250 13.76 -4.26 -2.16
N GLY A 251 13.70 -4.64 -0.87
CA GLY A 251 13.94 -3.70 0.25
C GLY A 251 15.41 -3.65 0.65
N THR A 252 15.93 -4.72 1.25
CA THR A 252 17.32 -4.76 1.74
C THR A 252 18.34 -4.51 0.62
N ALA A 253 18.09 -5.03 -0.59
CA ALA A 253 18.97 -4.77 -1.72
C ALA A 253 19.06 -3.27 -2.06
N ALA A 254 17.93 -2.56 -2.08
CA ALA A 254 17.90 -1.12 -2.28
C ALA A 254 18.66 -0.37 -1.17
N LEU A 255 18.51 -0.77 0.10
CA LEU A 255 19.25 -0.17 1.21
C LEU A 255 20.77 -0.41 1.09
N VAL A 256 21.18 -1.60 0.66
CA VAL A 256 22.60 -1.92 0.41
C VAL A 256 23.15 -1.03 -0.71
N ALA A 257 22.40 -0.80 -1.78
CA ALA A 257 22.81 0.12 -2.84
C ALA A 257 23.04 1.56 -2.32
N MET A 258 22.31 1.97 -1.28
CA MET A 258 22.48 3.26 -0.62
C MET A 258 23.62 3.30 0.42
N GLY A 259 24.31 2.20 0.63
CA GLY A 259 25.45 2.11 1.56
C GLY A 259 25.13 1.40 2.89
N CYS A 260 24.03 0.66 3.00
CA CYS A 260 23.73 -0.15 4.19
C CYS A 260 24.76 -1.27 4.36
N ILE A 261 25.39 -1.34 5.52
CA ILE A 261 26.43 -2.32 5.88
C ILE A 261 25.88 -3.50 6.72
N LEU A 262 24.56 -3.67 6.78
CA LEU A 262 23.87 -4.80 7.41
C LEU A 262 24.17 -5.01 8.90
N VAL A 263 24.45 -3.95 9.67
CA VAL A 263 24.65 -4.02 11.12
C VAL A 263 23.41 -4.51 11.88
N ARG A 264 22.22 -4.36 11.28
CA ARG A 264 20.93 -4.78 11.87
C ARG A 264 20.54 -4.06 13.19
N GLN A 265 21.06 -2.85 13.39
CA GLN A 265 20.67 -1.95 14.50
C GLN A 265 19.63 -0.91 14.03
N CYS A 266 18.79 -1.26 13.07
CA CYS A 266 17.84 -0.33 12.46
C CYS A 266 16.81 0.23 13.45
N HIS A 267 16.51 -0.49 14.53
CA HIS A 267 15.55 -0.09 15.56
C HIS A 267 16.12 0.85 16.62
N SER A 268 17.45 0.89 16.80
CA SER A 268 18.11 1.54 17.95
C SER A 268 18.44 3.02 17.74
N ASN A 269 18.16 3.60 16.57
CA ASN A 269 18.54 4.96 16.17
C ASN A 269 20.05 5.21 16.05
N THR A 270 20.85 4.17 15.99
CA THR A 270 22.33 4.22 15.98
C THR A 270 22.94 3.78 14.65
N CYS A 271 22.19 3.86 13.55
CA CYS A 271 22.68 3.45 12.24
C CYS A 271 23.93 4.27 11.84
N PRO A 272 25.12 3.64 11.71
CA PRO A 272 26.36 4.38 11.52
C PRO A 272 26.51 5.02 10.14
N VAL A 273 25.65 4.63 9.19
CA VAL A 273 25.65 5.14 7.80
C VAL A 273 24.44 6.03 7.50
N GLY A 274 23.72 6.48 8.52
CA GLY A 274 22.67 7.49 8.38
C GLY A 274 21.36 7.05 7.73
N ILE A 275 21.15 5.75 7.45
CA ILE A 275 19.97 5.27 6.70
C ILE A 275 18.75 5.10 7.60
N THR A 276 18.92 4.50 8.80
CA THR A 276 17.78 4.15 9.68
C THR A 276 17.86 4.86 11.01
N THR A 277 18.21 6.13 11.00
CA THR A 277 18.35 6.97 12.20
C THR A 277 17.68 8.33 11.99
N GLN A 278 17.27 8.95 13.09
CA GLN A 278 16.80 10.33 13.14
C GLN A 278 17.83 11.27 13.80
N ASP A 279 18.96 10.72 14.30
CA ASP A 279 20.05 11.50 14.88
C ASP A 279 20.74 12.36 13.80
N PRO A 280 20.80 13.70 13.95
CA PRO A 280 21.35 14.58 12.92
C PRO A 280 22.83 14.31 12.60
N ALA A 281 23.63 13.94 13.60
CA ALA A 281 25.07 13.66 13.42
C ALA A 281 25.30 12.35 12.64
N LEU A 282 24.41 11.37 12.81
CA LEU A 282 24.46 10.14 12.05
C LEU A 282 23.84 10.31 10.65
N ARG A 283 22.76 11.07 10.52
CA ARG A 283 22.16 11.41 9.21
C ARG A 283 23.16 12.09 8.28
N ALA A 284 23.99 12.99 8.83
CA ALA A 284 25.05 13.67 8.07
C ALA A 284 26.10 12.73 7.44
N LYS A 285 26.14 11.46 7.85
CA LYS A 285 27.03 10.42 7.27
C LYS A 285 26.42 9.67 6.10
N PHE A 286 25.20 10.01 5.70
CA PHE A 286 24.54 9.35 4.59
C PHE A 286 25.17 9.73 3.25
N GLU A 287 25.70 8.75 2.53
CA GLU A 287 26.39 8.89 1.23
C GLU A 287 25.66 8.21 0.07
N GLY A 288 24.40 7.85 0.28
CA GLY A 288 23.59 7.24 -0.78
C GLY A 288 23.39 8.20 -1.96
N THR A 289 23.31 7.65 -3.17
CA THR A 289 22.98 8.41 -4.37
C THR A 289 21.89 7.71 -5.17
N VAL A 290 21.09 8.50 -5.89
CA VAL A 290 20.03 7.99 -6.78
C VAL A 290 20.61 7.02 -7.80
N ASP A 291 21.76 7.34 -8.38
CA ASP A 291 22.40 6.53 -9.44
C ASP A 291 22.83 5.15 -8.95
N LYS A 292 23.29 5.03 -7.69
CA LYS A 292 23.63 3.72 -7.11
C LYS A 292 22.40 2.80 -7.06
N VAL A 293 21.24 3.34 -6.69
CA VAL A 293 19.98 2.58 -6.65
C VAL A 293 19.53 2.22 -8.07
N VAL A 294 19.52 3.19 -8.99
CA VAL A 294 19.15 3.00 -10.40
C VAL A 294 20.03 1.92 -11.04
N ASN A 295 21.33 1.96 -10.79
CA ASN A 295 22.29 0.98 -11.34
C ASN A 295 22.03 -0.43 -10.80
N LEU A 296 21.80 -0.58 -9.48
CA LEU A 296 21.48 -1.90 -8.92
C LEU A 296 20.25 -2.51 -9.59
N PHE A 297 19.15 -1.76 -9.64
CA PHE A 297 17.91 -2.26 -10.26
C PHE A 297 18.07 -2.54 -11.75
N SER A 298 18.93 -1.78 -12.43
CA SER A 298 19.25 -2.01 -13.85
C SER A 298 20.04 -3.31 -14.04
N PHE A 299 21.02 -3.60 -13.17
CA PHE A 299 21.77 -4.86 -13.22
C PHE A 299 20.88 -6.06 -12.89
N VAL A 300 19.99 -5.94 -11.91
CA VAL A 300 18.99 -7.00 -11.61
C VAL A 300 18.09 -7.25 -12.83
N ALA A 301 17.64 -6.19 -13.51
CA ALA A 301 16.83 -6.32 -14.71
C ALA A 301 17.60 -6.94 -15.88
N GLU A 302 18.90 -6.62 -16.04
CA GLU A 302 19.74 -7.28 -17.06
C GLU A 302 19.92 -8.76 -16.77
N GLU A 303 20.19 -9.14 -15.51
CA GLU A 303 20.26 -10.55 -15.11
C GLU A 303 18.94 -11.30 -15.42
N VAL A 304 17.78 -10.68 -15.16
CA VAL A 304 16.47 -11.24 -15.56
C VAL A 304 16.42 -11.45 -17.08
N ARG A 305 16.85 -10.47 -17.85
CA ARG A 305 16.86 -10.51 -19.31
C ARG A 305 17.77 -11.61 -19.85
N GLU A 306 18.97 -11.78 -19.28
CA GLU A 306 19.90 -12.85 -19.63
C GLU A 306 19.32 -14.23 -19.33
N ILE A 307 18.68 -14.42 -18.17
CA ILE A 307 18.02 -15.67 -17.79
C ILE A 307 16.88 -15.99 -18.76
N LEU A 308 16.00 -15.01 -19.07
CA LEU A 308 14.92 -15.21 -20.04
C LEU A 308 15.46 -15.64 -21.40
N ALA A 309 16.52 -14.99 -21.89
CA ALA A 309 17.17 -15.33 -23.14
C ALA A 309 17.73 -16.76 -23.13
N SER A 310 18.38 -17.17 -22.03
CA SER A 310 18.93 -18.53 -21.87
C SER A 310 17.86 -19.61 -21.86
N LEU A 311 16.65 -19.27 -21.38
CA LEU A 311 15.50 -20.17 -21.34
C LEU A 311 14.67 -20.14 -22.64
N GLY A 312 15.00 -19.27 -23.61
CA GLY A 312 14.29 -19.12 -24.87
C GLY A 312 13.00 -18.31 -24.79
N PHE A 313 12.77 -17.54 -23.72
CA PHE A 313 11.62 -16.67 -23.57
C PHE A 313 11.93 -15.21 -23.95
N THR A 314 10.93 -14.50 -24.44
CA THR A 314 11.09 -13.11 -24.89
C THR A 314 10.51 -12.10 -23.91
N ARG A 315 9.55 -12.49 -23.08
CA ARG A 315 8.86 -11.60 -22.13
C ARG A 315 8.73 -12.26 -20.77
N LEU A 316 8.79 -11.46 -19.74
CA LEU A 316 8.58 -11.92 -18.37
C LEU A 316 7.15 -12.51 -18.18
N ASN A 317 6.16 -11.97 -18.89
CA ASN A 317 4.80 -12.52 -18.88
C ASN A 317 4.71 -13.97 -19.38
N ASP A 318 5.63 -14.40 -20.23
CA ASP A 318 5.62 -15.77 -20.81
C ASP A 318 5.90 -16.85 -19.75
N ILE A 319 6.55 -16.48 -18.64
CA ILE A 319 6.92 -17.40 -17.55
C ILE A 319 6.07 -17.24 -16.29
N ILE A 320 5.14 -16.26 -16.21
CA ILE A 320 4.33 -16.06 -15.01
C ILE A 320 3.46 -17.27 -14.74
N GLY A 321 3.57 -17.82 -13.53
CA GLY A 321 2.81 -18.99 -13.08
C GLY A 321 3.18 -20.31 -13.80
N ARG A 322 4.33 -20.35 -14.48
CA ARG A 322 4.86 -21.53 -15.17
C ARG A 322 5.74 -22.36 -14.24
N THR A 323 5.13 -22.92 -13.20
CA THR A 323 5.84 -23.78 -12.22
C THR A 323 6.41 -25.05 -12.84
N ASP A 324 5.89 -25.47 -13.98
CA ASP A 324 6.41 -26.56 -14.80
C ASP A 324 7.84 -26.33 -15.31
N LEU A 325 8.34 -25.10 -15.28
CA LEU A 325 9.72 -24.75 -15.61
C LEU A 325 10.69 -24.89 -14.42
N LEU A 326 10.17 -25.21 -13.23
CA LEU A 326 10.94 -25.38 -12.01
C LEU A 326 11.05 -26.87 -11.64
N THR A 327 12.22 -27.28 -11.20
CA THR A 327 12.47 -28.63 -10.70
C THR A 327 13.16 -28.57 -9.36
N GLN A 328 12.68 -29.37 -8.40
CA GLN A 328 13.38 -29.55 -7.13
C GLN A 328 14.69 -30.31 -7.38
N VAL A 329 15.80 -29.75 -6.92
CA VAL A 329 17.11 -30.41 -6.96
C VAL A 329 17.56 -30.75 -5.56
N SER A 330 18.00 -32.00 -5.34
CA SER A 330 18.64 -32.40 -4.09
C SER A 330 20.04 -31.81 -4.02
N ARG A 331 20.39 -31.22 -2.87
CA ARG A 331 21.75 -30.73 -2.59
C ARG A 331 22.54 -31.65 -1.65
N GLY A 332 22.04 -32.88 -1.43
CA GLY A 332 22.75 -33.94 -0.69
C GLY A 332 22.89 -33.73 0.83
N GLY A 333 22.13 -32.84 1.43
CA GLY A 333 22.11 -32.66 2.88
C GLY A 333 21.10 -33.57 3.54
N GLU A 334 21.48 -34.28 4.61
CA GLU A 334 20.57 -35.16 5.37
C GLU A 334 19.29 -34.46 5.84
N HIS A 335 19.37 -33.14 6.16
CA HIS A 335 18.24 -32.33 6.60
C HIS A 335 17.27 -31.92 5.48
N LEU A 336 17.59 -32.18 4.21
CA LEU A 336 16.80 -31.82 3.05
C LEU A 336 16.13 -33.02 2.37
N VAL A 337 16.40 -34.23 2.84
CA VAL A 337 15.91 -35.47 2.21
C VAL A 337 14.39 -35.56 2.27
N ASP A 338 13.80 -35.06 3.36
CA ASP A 338 12.35 -35.12 3.60
C ASP A 338 11.59 -33.86 3.08
N LEU A 339 12.29 -32.89 2.50
CA LEU A 339 11.65 -31.69 1.99
C LEU A 339 11.01 -31.97 0.62
N ASP A 340 9.69 -31.95 0.57
CA ASP A 340 8.90 -32.08 -0.66
C ASP A 340 8.35 -30.73 -1.11
N LEU A 341 8.81 -30.23 -2.26
CA LEU A 341 8.36 -28.98 -2.87
C LEU A 341 7.26 -29.17 -3.94
N ASN A 342 6.79 -30.39 -4.18
CA ASN A 342 5.81 -30.65 -5.23
C ASN A 342 4.55 -29.81 -5.09
N ASN A 343 4.08 -29.55 -3.87
CA ASN A 343 2.91 -28.71 -3.62
C ASN A 343 3.13 -27.26 -4.06
N ILE A 344 4.34 -26.71 -3.90
CA ILE A 344 4.71 -25.36 -4.36
C ILE A 344 4.81 -25.33 -5.89
N LEU A 345 5.29 -26.40 -6.49
CA LEU A 345 5.52 -26.52 -7.92
C LEU A 345 4.30 -27.01 -8.70
N ALA A 346 3.17 -27.31 -8.03
CA ALA A 346 1.96 -27.76 -8.68
C ALA A 346 1.45 -26.69 -9.67
N LEU A 347 1.29 -27.07 -10.93
CA LEU A 347 0.78 -26.19 -11.98
C LEU A 347 -0.75 -26.17 -11.93
N ALA A 348 -1.32 -25.04 -11.49
CA ALA A 348 -2.77 -24.86 -11.51
C ALA A 348 -3.29 -24.67 -12.95
N ASP A 349 -4.43 -25.31 -13.25
CA ASP A 349 -5.09 -25.14 -14.54
C ASP A 349 -5.78 -23.78 -14.65
N ALA A 350 -5.27 -22.92 -15.52
CA ALA A 350 -5.85 -21.62 -15.83
C ALA A 350 -7.04 -21.69 -16.79
N GLY A 351 -7.27 -22.82 -17.43
CA GLY A 351 -8.24 -22.96 -18.54
C GLY A 351 -7.89 -21.99 -19.67
N SER A 352 -8.88 -21.21 -20.09
CA SER A 352 -8.71 -20.18 -21.13
C SER A 352 -8.26 -18.82 -20.60
N HIS A 353 -8.07 -18.65 -19.28
CA HIS A 353 -7.67 -17.37 -18.69
C HIS A 353 -6.16 -17.20 -18.66
N ALA A 354 -5.72 -15.94 -18.70
CA ALA A 354 -4.29 -15.60 -18.52
C ALA A 354 -3.82 -15.92 -17.09
N ARG A 355 -2.54 -16.25 -16.94
CA ARG A 355 -1.86 -16.49 -15.66
C ARG A 355 -1.38 -15.22 -14.99
N TYR A 356 -1.65 -14.07 -15.57
CA TYR A 356 -1.33 -12.72 -15.08
C TYR A 356 -2.54 -11.81 -15.29
N ARG A 357 -2.49 -10.61 -14.71
CA ARG A 357 -3.57 -9.63 -14.80
C ARG A 357 -3.75 -9.14 -16.24
N THR A 358 -4.99 -9.18 -16.74
CA THR A 358 -5.36 -8.66 -18.06
C THR A 358 -6.34 -7.50 -17.99
N VAL A 359 -6.86 -7.17 -16.81
CA VAL A 359 -7.75 -6.03 -16.61
C VAL A 359 -6.94 -4.73 -16.78
N ILE A 360 -7.39 -3.88 -17.69
CA ILE A 360 -6.81 -2.55 -17.91
C ILE A 360 -7.42 -1.57 -16.92
N GLY A 361 -6.57 -0.75 -16.27
CA GLY A 361 -7.00 0.18 -15.24
C GLY A 361 -7.30 -0.49 -13.90
N ARG A 362 -8.21 0.06 -13.11
CA ARG A 362 -8.61 -0.48 -11.82
C ARG A 362 -9.88 -1.32 -11.92
N ASN A 363 -10.08 -2.21 -10.96
CA ASN A 363 -11.35 -2.90 -10.77
C ASN A 363 -12.38 -1.89 -10.24
N GLU A 364 -13.47 -1.67 -10.98
CA GLU A 364 -14.43 -0.63 -10.64
C GLU A 364 -15.36 -1.05 -9.49
N VAL A 365 -15.75 -0.05 -8.70
CA VAL A 365 -16.76 -0.16 -7.64
C VAL A 365 -17.96 0.71 -7.98
N PRO A 366 -19.17 0.40 -7.45
CA PRO A 366 -20.36 1.20 -7.72
C PRO A 366 -20.19 2.66 -7.31
N ASP A 367 -20.88 3.56 -8.01
CA ASP A 367 -20.96 4.97 -7.66
C ASP A 367 -21.64 5.19 -6.31
N THR A 368 -21.37 6.36 -5.72
CA THR A 368 -22.01 6.84 -4.50
C THR A 368 -22.89 8.06 -4.81
N LEU A 369 -23.65 8.53 -3.81
CA LEU A 369 -24.42 9.78 -3.87
C LEU A 369 -23.53 10.99 -4.29
N ASP A 370 -22.25 10.93 -4.01
CA ASP A 370 -21.28 11.95 -4.34
C ASP A 370 -21.20 12.26 -5.86
N ALA A 371 -21.57 11.32 -6.71
CA ALA A 371 -21.67 11.57 -8.15
C ALA A 371 -22.69 12.70 -8.45
N GLN A 372 -23.78 12.74 -7.69
CA GLN A 372 -24.76 13.85 -7.76
C GLN A 372 -24.24 15.09 -7.01
N MET A 373 -23.67 14.90 -5.81
CA MET A 373 -23.14 16.01 -5.02
C MET A 373 -22.07 16.82 -5.78
N LEU A 374 -21.21 16.18 -6.58
CA LEU A 374 -20.21 16.88 -7.38
C LEU A 374 -20.82 17.79 -8.44
N LYS A 375 -21.96 17.41 -9.01
CA LYS A 375 -22.68 18.26 -9.98
C LYS A 375 -23.30 19.44 -9.26
N ASP A 376 -23.94 19.19 -8.12
CA ASP A 376 -24.64 20.21 -7.36
C ASP A 376 -23.67 21.19 -6.66
N ALA A 377 -22.45 20.72 -6.32
CA ALA A 377 -21.39 21.53 -5.71
C ALA A 377 -20.46 22.21 -6.73
N HIS A 378 -20.79 22.17 -8.02
CA HIS A 378 -19.90 22.66 -9.08
C HIS A 378 -19.37 24.08 -8.82
N ASP A 379 -20.25 25.02 -8.52
CA ASP A 379 -19.87 26.42 -8.30
C ASP A 379 -19.03 26.62 -7.03
N ALA A 380 -19.28 25.83 -5.98
CA ALA A 380 -18.45 25.81 -4.77
C ALA A 380 -17.03 25.29 -5.06
N LEU A 381 -16.90 24.32 -5.98
CA LEU A 381 -15.64 23.71 -6.34
C LEU A 381 -14.82 24.54 -7.36
N GLU A 382 -15.49 25.27 -8.28
CA GLU A 382 -14.83 26.05 -9.32
C GLU A 382 -14.61 27.51 -8.94
N ARG A 383 -15.54 28.12 -8.18
CA ARG A 383 -15.54 29.54 -7.87
C ARG A 383 -15.24 29.85 -6.40
N GLY A 384 -15.13 28.82 -5.56
CA GLY A 384 -14.93 29.00 -4.12
C GLY A 384 -16.17 29.56 -3.39
N GLU A 385 -17.38 29.38 -3.92
CA GLU A 385 -18.61 29.87 -3.33
C GLU A 385 -19.07 28.95 -2.19
N LYS A 386 -19.63 29.55 -1.13
CA LYS A 386 -20.29 28.78 -0.06
C LYS A 386 -21.61 28.21 -0.55
N ILE A 387 -21.85 26.91 -0.28
CA ILE A 387 -23.08 26.26 -0.69
C ILE A 387 -23.65 25.37 0.41
N GLN A 388 -24.96 25.24 0.42
CA GLN A 388 -25.70 24.31 1.26
C GLN A 388 -26.51 23.38 0.37
N LEU A 389 -26.27 22.05 0.51
CA LEU A 389 -26.96 21.00 -0.23
C LEU A 389 -27.78 20.15 0.73
N ALA A 390 -28.90 19.62 0.26
CA ALA A 390 -29.79 18.78 1.06
C ALA A 390 -30.17 17.50 0.34
N TYR A 391 -30.05 16.34 1.02
CA TYR A 391 -30.35 15.03 0.45
C TYR A 391 -31.09 14.14 1.44
N THR A 392 -31.94 13.27 0.89
CA THR A 392 -32.47 12.12 1.62
C THR A 392 -31.54 10.93 1.39
N VAL A 393 -31.09 10.30 2.48
CA VAL A 393 -30.12 9.22 2.44
C VAL A 393 -30.71 7.90 2.92
N LYS A 394 -30.19 6.79 2.39
CA LYS A 394 -30.55 5.42 2.75
C LYS A 394 -29.29 4.66 3.17
N ASN A 395 -29.45 3.61 3.95
CA ASN A 395 -28.35 2.77 4.46
C ASN A 395 -27.57 2.02 3.36
N THR A 396 -28.06 2.00 2.13
CA THR A 396 -27.34 1.50 0.96
C THR A 396 -26.38 2.54 0.35
N MET A 397 -26.47 3.80 0.74
CA MET A 397 -25.60 4.89 0.28
C MET A 397 -24.37 4.97 1.19
N ARG A 398 -23.23 4.50 0.67
CA ARG A 398 -21.97 4.38 1.42
C ARG A 398 -20.99 5.48 1.07
N ALA A 399 -20.04 5.77 1.96
CA ALA A 399 -18.95 6.74 1.78
C ALA A 399 -19.41 8.12 1.31
N ILE A 400 -20.54 8.59 1.85
CA ILE A 400 -21.14 9.88 1.51
C ILE A 400 -20.16 11.00 1.90
N GLY A 401 -19.82 11.89 0.96
CA GLY A 401 -18.91 13.02 1.15
C GLY A 401 -17.44 12.71 0.90
N THR A 402 -17.06 11.45 0.69
CA THR A 402 -15.67 11.04 0.47
C THR A 402 -15.15 11.52 -0.89
N ARG A 403 -15.89 11.29 -1.98
CA ARG A 403 -15.51 11.76 -3.33
C ARG A 403 -15.59 13.29 -3.43
N LEU A 404 -16.53 13.92 -2.76
CA LEU A 404 -16.60 15.38 -2.66
C LEU A 404 -15.33 15.93 -1.99
N SER A 405 -14.88 15.30 -0.91
CA SER A 405 -13.62 15.65 -0.23
C SER A 405 -12.41 15.50 -1.14
N SER A 406 -12.35 14.44 -1.95
CA SER A 406 -11.31 14.25 -2.97
C SER A 406 -11.24 15.45 -3.94
N MET A 407 -12.39 15.86 -4.46
CA MET A 407 -12.43 16.98 -5.42
C MET A 407 -12.06 18.30 -4.77
N MET A 408 -12.44 18.54 -3.52
CA MET A 408 -12.03 19.74 -2.79
C MET A 408 -10.51 19.82 -2.64
N VAL A 409 -9.87 18.73 -2.22
CA VAL A 409 -8.41 18.67 -2.06
C VAL A 409 -7.68 18.87 -3.39
N ARG A 410 -8.24 18.41 -4.51
CA ARG A 410 -7.64 18.52 -5.82
C ARG A 410 -7.78 19.92 -6.45
N LYS A 411 -8.86 20.62 -6.12
CA LYS A 411 -9.20 21.90 -6.77
C LYS A 411 -8.96 23.12 -5.91
N LEU A 412 -9.02 22.97 -4.59
CA LEU A 412 -8.98 24.07 -3.65
C LEU A 412 -7.80 23.91 -2.68
N ASP A 413 -7.24 25.02 -2.23
CA ASP A 413 -6.35 25.02 -1.07
C ASP A 413 -7.20 24.88 0.20
N THR A 414 -7.35 23.64 0.68
CA THR A 414 -8.19 23.34 1.84
C THR A 414 -7.71 24.01 3.13
N SER A 415 -6.42 24.42 3.20
CA SER A 415 -5.86 25.14 4.35
C SER A 415 -6.43 26.55 4.49
N GLN A 416 -6.85 27.16 3.40
CA GLN A 416 -7.42 28.52 3.33
C GLN A 416 -8.95 28.54 3.42
N LEU A 417 -9.60 27.38 3.33
CA LEU A 417 -11.05 27.32 3.36
C LEU A 417 -11.62 27.71 4.74
N GLN A 418 -12.67 28.53 4.68
CA GLN A 418 -13.46 28.84 5.88
C GLN A 418 -14.17 27.56 6.36
N PRO A 419 -14.43 27.43 7.67
CA PRO A 419 -15.32 26.40 8.17
C PRO A 419 -16.68 26.45 7.44
N ASP A 420 -17.28 25.27 7.23
CA ASP A 420 -18.62 25.15 6.63
C ASP A 420 -18.73 25.79 5.22
N HIS A 421 -17.68 25.66 4.42
CA HIS A 421 -17.68 26.12 3.03
C HIS A 421 -18.75 25.36 2.21
N ILE A 422 -18.84 24.04 2.40
CA ILE A 422 -19.94 23.21 1.92
C ILE A 422 -20.67 22.60 3.11
N THR A 423 -21.97 22.89 3.25
CA THR A 423 -22.83 22.26 4.27
C THR A 423 -23.73 21.23 3.62
N LEU A 424 -23.64 19.99 4.05
CA LEU A 424 -24.47 18.87 3.62
C LEU A 424 -25.54 18.57 4.68
N ARG A 425 -26.78 18.86 4.40
CA ARG A 425 -27.95 18.51 5.24
C ARG A 425 -28.55 17.19 4.76
N LEU A 426 -28.42 16.18 5.58
CA LEU A 426 -28.81 14.80 5.27
C LEU A 426 -30.01 14.39 6.15
N ARG A 427 -30.96 13.68 5.58
CA ARG A 427 -32.12 13.11 6.29
C ARG A 427 -32.23 11.63 5.98
N GLY A 428 -32.30 10.79 7.00
CA GLY A 428 -32.49 9.35 6.83
C GLY A 428 -31.45 8.55 7.58
N SER A 429 -31.19 7.34 7.11
CA SER A 429 -30.16 6.44 7.65
C SER A 429 -29.00 6.39 6.64
N ALA A 430 -27.85 6.91 7.00
CA ALA A 430 -26.67 6.84 6.13
C ALA A 430 -26.04 5.43 6.21
N GLY A 431 -25.49 4.96 5.10
CA GLY A 431 -24.75 3.70 5.03
C GLY A 431 -23.36 3.79 5.67
N GLN A 432 -22.55 2.77 5.43
CA GLN A 432 -21.20 2.64 5.96
C GLN A 432 -20.30 3.82 5.54
N SER A 433 -19.39 4.23 6.42
CA SER A 433 -18.33 5.21 6.14
C SER A 433 -18.83 6.61 5.78
N LEU A 434 -19.93 7.08 6.39
CA LEU A 434 -20.34 8.48 6.27
C LEU A 434 -19.16 9.41 6.60
N ALA A 435 -18.86 10.37 5.74
CA ALA A 435 -17.76 11.32 5.89
C ALA A 435 -16.35 10.68 6.05
N ALA A 436 -16.13 9.49 5.48
CA ALA A 436 -14.79 8.89 5.49
C ALA A 436 -13.79 9.79 4.77
N PHE A 437 -12.64 10.03 5.42
CA PHE A 437 -11.55 10.91 4.95
C PHE A 437 -11.99 12.36 4.63
N ALA A 438 -13.12 12.79 5.16
CA ALA A 438 -13.67 14.10 4.84
C ALA A 438 -12.75 15.24 5.29
N THR A 439 -12.50 16.17 4.36
CA THR A 439 -11.53 17.26 4.53
C THR A 439 -12.16 18.51 5.14
N ARG A 440 -11.30 19.42 5.59
CA ARG A 440 -11.66 20.74 6.09
C ARG A 440 -12.54 21.49 5.08
N GLY A 441 -13.48 22.28 5.59
CA GLY A 441 -14.43 23.07 4.79
C GLY A 441 -15.76 22.38 4.52
N ILE A 442 -15.91 21.07 4.89
CA ILE A 442 -17.20 20.38 4.78
C ILE A 442 -17.81 20.21 6.16
N ARG A 443 -19.12 20.50 6.23
CA ARG A 443 -19.97 20.23 7.39
C ARG A 443 -21.06 19.24 7.02
N PHE A 444 -21.15 18.14 7.74
CA PHE A 444 -22.22 17.16 7.63
C PHE A 444 -23.21 17.34 8.78
N GLU A 445 -24.48 17.50 8.46
CA GLU A 445 -25.60 17.53 9.43
C GLU A 445 -26.59 16.42 9.07
N LEU A 446 -26.48 15.27 9.73
CA LEU A 446 -27.39 14.15 9.55
C LEU A 446 -28.48 14.18 10.60
N LEU A 447 -29.73 14.31 10.15
CA LEU A 447 -30.94 14.13 10.94
C LEU A 447 -31.46 12.71 10.72
N GLY A 448 -31.07 11.80 11.60
CA GLY A 448 -31.34 10.37 11.51
C GLY A 448 -30.29 9.57 12.21
N ASP A 449 -29.81 8.52 11.56
CA ASP A 449 -28.78 7.62 12.04
C ASP A 449 -27.77 7.26 10.93
N ALA A 450 -26.66 6.66 11.30
CA ALA A 450 -25.64 6.21 10.38
C ALA A 450 -25.14 4.82 10.79
N ASN A 451 -24.71 4.04 9.80
CA ASN A 451 -24.03 2.77 10.02
C ASN A 451 -22.59 3.01 10.53
N ASP A 452 -21.79 1.94 10.60
CA ASP A 452 -20.44 1.98 11.16
C ASP A 452 -19.48 2.90 10.38
N TYR A 453 -18.37 3.24 11.02
CA TYR A 453 -17.22 3.95 10.45
C TYR A 453 -17.48 5.41 10.08
N VAL A 454 -18.39 6.07 10.76
CA VAL A 454 -18.61 7.52 10.62
C VAL A 454 -17.30 8.26 10.87
N GLY A 455 -16.88 9.10 9.91
CA GLY A 455 -15.67 9.88 10.02
C GLY A 455 -14.36 9.05 10.01
N LYS A 456 -14.37 7.84 9.43
CA LYS A 456 -13.15 7.04 9.27
C LYS A 456 -12.04 7.88 8.60
N GLY A 457 -10.89 8.03 9.29
CA GLY A 457 -9.78 8.85 8.76
C GLY A 457 -10.13 10.32 8.53
N LEU A 458 -11.01 10.90 9.34
CA LEU A 458 -11.49 12.29 9.22
C LEU A 458 -10.32 13.28 9.13
N SER A 459 -10.32 14.12 8.10
CA SER A 459 -9.23 15.03 7.75
C SER A 459 -9.62 16.50 7.93
N GLY A 460 -10.43 16.83 8.94
CA GLY A 460 -10.73 18.20 9.32
C GLY A 460 -12.16 18.66 9.06
N ALA A 461 -13.06 17.82 8.54
CA ALA A 461 -14.49 18.12 8.40
C ALA A 461 -15.21 18.14 9.76
N THR A 462 -16.40 18.74 9.79
CA THR A 462 -17.33 18.68 10.92
C THR A 462 -18.43 17.67 10.62
N VAL A 463 -18.69 16.75 11.55
CA VAL A 463 -19.76 15.75 11.41
C VAL A 463 -20.69 15.80 12.61
N ILE A 464 -21.99 16.02 12.35
CA ILE A 464 -23.05 16.06 13.34
C ILE A 464 -24.08 14.99 12.97
N VAL A 465 -24.29 14.03 13.85
CA VAL A 465 -25.34 13.01 13.73
C VAL A 465 -26.27 13.17 14.91
N ARG A 466 -27.57 13.34 14.65
CA ARG A 466 -28.59 13.45 15.68
C ARG A 466 -29.91 12.78 15.27
N PRO A 467 -30.62 12.17 16.21
CA PRO A 467 -31.89 11.54 15.90
C PRO A 467 -32.91 12.55 15.39
N ARG A 468 -33.92 12.07 14.70
CA ARG A 468 -35.05 12.89 14.29
C ARG A 468 -35.84 13.37 15.52
N PRO A 469 -36.46 14.59 15.51
CA PRO A 469 -37.27 15.05 16.61
C PRO A 469 -38.44 14.12 17.00
N SER A 470 -38.94 13.33 16.04
CA SER A 470 -39.95 12.31 16.24
C SER A 470 -39.45 10.97 16.75
N SER A 471 -38.11 10.82 16.97
CA SER A 471 -37.53 9.60 17.48
C SER A 471 -37.89 9.39 18.94
N ALA A 472 -38.22 8.16 19.33
CA ALA A 472 -38.40 7.77 20.71
C ALA A 472 -37.07 7.53 21.45
N LEU A 473 -35.91 7.67 20.78
CA LEU A 473 -34.59 7.59 21.38
C LEU A 473 -34.35 8.88 22.19
N ILE A 474 -34.15 8.74 23.47
CA ILE A 474 -33.84 9.82 24.42
C ILE A 474 -32.31 9.79 24.68
#